data_b51dfbe0b36e03e4ad16d4afea7ad373
#
_entry.id   b51dfbe0b36e03e4ad16d4afea7ad373
#
_cell.length_a   1.000
_cell.length_b   1.000
_cell.length_c   1.000
_cell.angle_alpha   90.00
_cell.angle_beta   90.00
_cell.angle_gamma   90.00
#
_symmetry.space_group_name_H-M   'P 1'
#
loop_
_entity.id
_entity.type
_entity.pdbx_description
1 polymer ?
#
loop_
_entity_poly.entity_id
_entity_poly.type
_entity_poly.pdbx_seq_one_letter_code
_entity_poly.pdbx_strand_id
1 'polypeptide(L)'
;MRLLAQIGMRLDAAEDAEILLAKVVELAPDYDAARYDYANALLKRHKYAQAREQLDHLLARGPSNPSYRGLLASVYAGFGDHGRALPLYQDLLRDTPDDPELHLAIANALKTLGRTEEAIAAYRRTAAARPRHGEAYWSLANLKTYRFSEADIQHMRAVEALPGLATEDRYHFCFALGKAFEDAGNYSESFSYYERGNALKKTEIGYRPEPLERNARLQAEICTAEFFAARKGVGCESAAPIFIVGLPRSGSTLLEQILASHPEVDATMELADIPRLVQDLEARAIREGSTPYPGVLAELDPAVFKRFGEEYLALTRLQRGGKPYFIDKMPNNFRHIGLIHLMLPNAKIIDARRETMACAFGNFKQLFASGQQFTYSLEDIARYYRMYEDLMLHWNRVLPGKILLVRHEDVVLDLEGSVRRLLSFCGLDFDPACVAFHRTQRPIHSASSEQVRQPINREGLDHWRHYEPWLEPLQRALLAPR
;
A
#
# COMPACT_ATOMS: atom_id res chain seq x y z
N MET A 1 -21.97 -7.43 -23.84
CA MET A 1 -21.46 -7.49 -22.46
C MET A 1 -19.93 -7.38 -22.40
N ARG A 2 -19.14 -8.25 -23.07
CA ARG A 2 -17.65 -8.19 -23.01
C ARG A 2 -17.07 -6.84 -23.42
N LEU A 3 -17.50 -6.26 -24.56
CA LEU A 3 -17.04 -4.93 -24.99
C LEU A 3 -17.40 -3.82 -23.99
N LEU A 4 -18.58 -3.89 -23.38
CA LEU A 4 -18.98 -2.94 -22.32
C LEU A 4 -18.09 -3.08 -21.10
N ALA A 5 -17.75 -4.31 -20.70
CA ALA A 5 -16.82 -4.54 -19.60
C ALA A 5 -15.41 -4.00 -19.91
N GLN A 6 -14.92 -4.16 -21.15
CA GLN A 6 -13.63 -3.57 -21.56
C GLN A 6 -13.65 -2.03 -21.49
N ILE A 7 -14.78 -1.39 -21.83
CA ILE A 7 -14.96 0.06 -21.64
C ILE A 7 -14.92 0.38 -20.14
N GLY A 8 -15.66 -0.36 -19.32
CA GLY A 8 -15.64 -0.21 -17.86
C GLY A 8 -14.23 -0.30 -17.27
N MET A 9 -13.42 -1.27 -17.72
CA MET A 9 -12.02 -1.41 -17.31
C MET A 9 -11.15 -0.20 -17.65
N ARG A 10 -11.42 0.47 -18.79
CA ARG A 10 -10.72 1.71 -19.20
C ARG A 10 -11.18 2.95 -18.42
N LEU A 11 -12.42 2.95 -17.97
CA LEU A 11 -13.03 4.03 -17.17
C LEU A 11 -12.88 3.82 -15.66
N ASP A 12 -12.05 2.87 -15.25
CA ASP A 12 -11.81 2.46 -13.85
C ASP A 12 -13.06 1.94 -13.10
N ALA A 13 -14.09 1.50 -13.86
CA ALA A 13 -15.29 0.84 -13.34
C ALA A 13 -15.09 -0.69 -13.29
N ALA A 14 -14.07 -1.13 -12.54
CA ALA A 14 -13.64 -2.53 -12.51
C ALA A 14 -14.68 -3.46 -11.87
N GLU A 15 -15.53 -2.96 -10.95
CA GLU A 15 -16.62 -3.74 -10.34
C GLU A 15 -17.70 -4.08 -11.36
N ASP A 16 -18.17 -3.08 -12.13
CA ASP A 16 -19.19 -3.31 -13.16
C ASP A 16 -18.64 -4.24 -14.25
N ALA A 17 -17.37 -4.08 -14.61
CA ALA A 17 -16.71 -4.97 -15.56
C ALA A 17 -16.63 -6.42 -15.04
N GLU A 18 -16.32 -6.61 -13.75
CA GLU A 18 -16.32 -7.93 -13.10
C GLU A 18 -17.69 -8.60 -13.19
N ILE A 19 -18.76 -7.89 -12.81
CA ILE A 19 -20.14 -8.40 -12.85
C ILE A 19 -20.53 -8.83 -14.27
N LEU A 20 -20.25 -7.98 -15.26
CA LEU A 20 -20.55 -8.27 -16.65
C LEU A 20 -19.77 -9.48 -17.19
N LEU A 21 -18.47 -9.58 -16.85
CA LEU A 21 -17.61 -10.66 -17.31
C LEU A 21 -17.92 -11.99 -16.62
N ALA A 22 -18.24 -11.96 -15.33
CA ALA A 22 -18.72 -13.14 -14.61
C ALA A 22 -19.94 -13.74 -15.32
N LYS A 23 -20.91 -12.89 -15.71
CA LYS A 23 -22.10 -13.32 -16.44
C LYS A 23 -21.79 -13.86 -17.84
N VAL A 24 -20.80 -13.26 -18.53
CA VAL A 24 -20.36 -13.77 -19.84
C VAL A 24 -19.75 -15.17 -19.71
N VAL A 25 -18.89 -15.37 -18.71
CA VAL A 25 -18.23 -16.68 -18.46
C VAL A 25 -19.24 -17.73 -18.02
N GLU A 26 -20.29 -17.37 -17.27
CA GLU A 26 -21.40 -18.27 -16.92
C GLU A 26 -22.18 -18.72 -18.18
N LEU A 27 -22.52 -17.78 -19.08
CA LEU A 27 -23.29 -18.06 -20.28
C LEU A 27 -22.49 -18.73 -21.39
N ALA A 28 -21.19 -18.50 -21.43
CA ALA A 28 -20.28 -19.05 -22.44
C ALA A 28 -18.97 -19.53 -21.79
N PRO A 29 -18.97 -20.68 -21.09
CA PRO A 29 -17.82 -21.17 -20.32
C PRO A 29 -16.56 -21.43 -21.17
N ASP A 30 -16.73 -21.71 -22.46
CA ASP A 30 -15.63 -21.95 -23.39
C ASP A 30 -15.09 -20.71 -24.09
N TYR A 31 -15.59 -19.52 -23.74
CA TYR A 31 -15.14 -18.27 -24.35
C TYR A 31 -13.86 -17.76 -23.65
N ASP A 32 -12.69 -18.29 -24.03
CA ASP A 32 -11.40 -17.99 -23.42
C ASP A 32 -11.06 -16.51 -23.34
N ALA A 33 -11.41 -15.72 -24.38
CA ALA A 33 -11.13 -14.28 -24.36
C ALA A 33 -11.95 -13.52 -23.28
N ALA A 34 -13.18 -13.95 -22.99
CA ALA A 34 -13.97 -13.37 -21.89
C ALA A 34 -13.45 -13.82 -20.54
N ARG A 35 -13.02 -15.07 -20.41
CA ARG A 35 -12.40 -15.60 -19.19
C ARG A 35 -11.08 -14.90 -18.88
N TYR A 36 -10.28 -14.59 -19.89
CA TYR A 36 -9.06 -13.78 -19.74
C TYR A 36 -9.36 -12.35 -19.24
N ASP A 37 -10.33 -11.69 -19.88
CA ASP A 37 -10.77 -10.35 -19.45
C ASP A 37 -11.32 -10.39 -18.01
N TYR A 38 -12.04 -11.47 -17.65
CA TYR A 38 -12.53 -11.69 -16.28
C TYR A 38 -11.40 -11.87 -15.27
N ALA A 39 -10.40 -12.68 -15.58
CA ALA A 39 -9.21 -12.84 -14.74
C ALA A 39 -8.49 -11.50 -14.53
N ASN A 40 -8.40 -10.67 -15.56
CA ASN A 40 -7.80 -9.33 -15.46
C ASN A 40 -8.64 -8.37 -14.61
N ALA A 41 -9.98 -8.39 -14.73
CA ALA A 41 -10.86 -7.61 -13.87
C ALA A 41 -10.73 -8.03 -12.40
N LEU A 42 -10.69 -9.32 -12.13
CA LEU A 42 -10.46 -9.87 -10.79
C LEU A 42 -9.10 -9.47 -10.22
N LEU A 43 -8.02 -9.46 -11.04
CA LEU A 43 -6.70 -8.97 -10.63
C LEU A 43 -6.76 -7.49 -10.22
N LYS A 44 -7.38 -6.63 -11.04
CA LYS A 44 -7.58 -5.21 -10.69
C LYS A 44 -8.36 -4.99 -9.39
N ARG A 45 -9.29 -5.90 -9.11
CA ARG A 45 -10.09 -5.91 -7.87
C ARG A 45 -9.39 -6.59 -6.70
N HIS A 46 -8.12 -6.98 -6.84
CA HIS A 46 -7.34 -7.73 -5.84
C HIS A 46 -7.97 -9.07 -5.42
N LYS A 47 -8.83 -9.64 -6.26
CA LYS A 47 -9.47 -10.95 -6.05
C LYS A 47 -8.59 -12.07 -6.62
N TYR A 48 -7.39 -12.19 -6.08
CA TYR A 48 -6.30 -13.01 -6.63
C TYR A 48 -6.63 -14.51 -6.71
N ALA A 49 -7.33 -15.06 -5.70
CA ALA A 49 -7.75 -16.47 -5.70
C ALA A 49 -8.63 -16.79 -6.90
N GLN A 50 -9.66 -15.95 -7.11
CA GLN A 50 -10.60 -16.11 -8.22
C GLN A 50 -9.91 -15.86 -9.57
N ALA A 51 -9.02 -14.85 -9.66
CA ALA A 51 -8.23 -14.60 -10.87
C ALA A 51 -7.38 -15.81 -11.24
N ARG A 52 -6.71 -16.44 -10.25
CA ARG A 52 -5.92 -17.64 -10.48
C ARG A 52 -6.78 -18.82 -10.97
N GLU A 53 -7.95 -19.04 -10.38
CA GLU A 53 -8.86 -20.09 -10.82
C GLU A 53 -9.24 -19.93 -12.30
N GLN A 54 -9.56 -18.71 -12.75
CA GLN A 54 -9.85 -18.46 -14.16
C GLN A 54 -8.64 -18.73 -15.06
N LEU A 55 -7.44 -18.41 -14.60
CA LEU A 55 -6.20 -18.65 -15.34
C LEU A 55 -5.82 -20.14 -15.37
N ASP A 56 -6.09 -20.90 -14.30
CA ASP A 56 -5.88 -22.34 -14.29
C ASP A 56 -6.72 -23.04 -15.39
N HIS A 57 -7.97 -22.61 -15.61
CA HIS A 57 -8.81 -23.06 -16.72
C HIS A 57 -8.22 -22.71 -18.11
N LEU A 58 -7.72 -21.47 -18.27
CA LEU A 58 -7.12 -21.04 -19.54
C LEU A 58 -5.82 -21.77 -19.85
N LEU A 59 -4.97 -21.97 -18.85
CA LEU A 59 -3.69 -22.65 -19.01
C LEU A 59 -3.83 -24.15 -19.23
N ALA A 60 -4.91 -24.80 -18.74
CA ALA A 60 -5.21 -26.19 -19.08
C ALA A 60 -5.48 -26.37 -20.58
N ARG A 61 -5.98 -25.33 -21.28
CA ARG A 61 -6.25 -25.33 -22.72
C ARG A 61 -5.11 -24.79 -23.57
N GLY A 62 -4.35 -23.83 -23.02
CA GLY A 62 -3.23 -23.18 -23.71
C GLY A 62 -2.04 -22.92 -22.78
N PRO A 63 -1.29 -24.00 -22.38
CA PRO A 63 -0.24 -23.88 -21.36
C PRO A 63 0.93 -22.99 -21.77
N SER A 64 1.17 -22.83 -23.07
CA SER A 64 2.26 -22.01 -23.60
C SER A 64 1.83 -20.58 -23.98
N ASN A 65 0.55 -20.21 -23.77
CA ASN A 65 0.08 -18.89 -24.15
C ASN A 65 0.76 -17.80 -23.31
N PRO A 66 1.54 -16.88 -23.93
CA PRO A 66 2.32 -15.89 -23.18
C PRO A 66 1.43 -14.89 -22.41
N SER A 67 0.26 -14.53 -22.95
CA SER A 67 -0.68 -13.63 -22.26
C SER A 67 -1.24 -14.26 -20.97
N TYR A 68 -1.56 -15.57 -20.99
CA TYR A 68 -2.06 -16.26 -19.80
C TYR A 68 -0.97 -16.40 -18.74
N ARG A 69 0.26 -16.72 -19.17
CA ARG A 69 1.43 -16.83 -18.28
C ARG A 69 1.81 -15.47 -17.69
N GLY A 70 1.75 -14.39 -18.47
CA GLY A 70 2.02 -13.02 -18.02
C GLY A 70 0.99 -12.56 -16.99
N LEU A 71 -0.30 -12.82 -17.23
CA LEU A 71 -1.35 -12.47 -16.27
C LEU A 71 -1.24 -13.32 -15.01
N LEU A 72 -0.88 -14.61 -15.10
CA LEU A 72 -0.61 -15.46 -13.93
C LEU A 72 0.56 -14.94 -13.10
N ALA A 73 1.65 -14.50 -13.76
CA ALA A 73 2.78 -13.89 -13.07
C ALA A 73 2.36 -12.61 -12.33
N SER A 74 1.51 -11.77 -12.96
CA SER A 74 0.96 -10.58 -12.33
C SER A 74 0.03 -10.91 -11.15
N VAL A 75 -0.74 -11.98 -11.22
CA VAL A 75 -1.56 -12.46 -10.10
C VAL A 75 -0.67 -12.92 -8.95
N TYR A 76 0.40 -13.71 -9.22
CA TYR A 76 1.35 -14.11 -8.18
C TYR A 76 2.04 -12.90 -7.54
N ALA A 77 2.52 -11.93 -8.34
CA ALA A 77 3.11 -10.70 -7.83
C ALA A 77 2.12 -9.89 -6.98
N GLY A 78 0.86 -9.81 -7.42
CA GLY A 78 -0.20 -9.08 -6.74
C GLY A 78 -0.51 -9.60 -5.34
N PHE A 79 -0.49 -10.91 -5.10
CA PHE A 79 -0.65 -11.44 -3.75
C PHE A 79 0.68 -11.74 -3.02
N GLY A 80 1.80 -11.25 -3.55
CA GLY A 80 3.10 -11.26 -2.87
C GLY A 80 3.97 -12.48 -3.13
N ASP A 81 3.55 -13.44 -3.93
CA ASP A 81 4.35 -14.62 -4.28
C ASP A 81 5.32 -14.31 -5.44
N HIS A 82 6.27 -13.43 -5.18
CA HIS A 82 7.31 -13.08 -6.15
C HIS A 82 8.22 -14.26 -6.48
N GLY A 83 8.30 -15.27 -5.61
CA GLY A 83 9.02 -16.50 -5.88
C GLY A 83 8.47 -17.26 -7.07
N ARG A 84 7.13 -17.31 -7.22
CA ARG A 84 6.45 -17.91 -8.38
C ARG A 84 6.32 -16.96 -9.56
N ALA A 85 6.18 -15.65 -9.33
CA ALA A 85 6.08 -14.66 -10.39
C ALA A 85 7.37 -14.54 -11.21
N LEU A 86 8.52 -14.49 -10.54
CA LEU A 86 9.82 -14.23 -11.14
C LEU A 86 10.20 -15.24 -12.25
N PRO A 87 10.11 -16.58 -12.06
CA PRO A 87 10.39 -17.54 -13.13
C PRO A 87 9.49 -17.35 -14.36
N LEU A 88 8.21 -17.03 -14.16
CA LEU A 88 7.28 -16.80 -15.28
C LEU A 88 7.67 -15.55 -16.09
N TYR A 89 8.03 -14.45 -15.43
CA TYR A 89 8.53 -13.25 -16.12
C TYR A 89 9.85 -13.53 -16.85
N GLN A 90 10.77 -14.28 -16.23
CA GLN A 90 12.04 -14.66 -16.85
C GLN A 90 11.85 -15.56 -18.08
N ASP A 91 10.88 -16.46 -18.04
CA ASP A 91 10.53 -17.30 -19.18
C ASP A 91 9.97 -16.47 -20.35
N LEU A 92 9.06 -15.53 -20.05
CA LEU A 92 8.51 -14.60 -21.05
C LEU A 92 9.60 -13.72 -21.68
N LEU A 93 10.55 -13.26 -20.86
CA LEU A 93 11.66 -12.44 -21.34
C LEU A 93 12.58 -13.18 -22.33
N ARG A 94 12.64 -14.53 -22.31
CA ARG A 94 13.40 -15.28 -23.32
C ARG A 94 12.83 -15.14 -24.73
N ASP A 95 11.50 -15.01 -24.82
CA ASP A 95 10.79 -14.83 -26.09
C ASP A 95 10.84 -13.37 -26.57
N THR A 96 10.96 -12.42 -25.62
CA THR A 96 11.02 -10.97 -25.88
C THR A 96 12.13 -10.31 -25.05
N PRO A 97 13.43 -10.53 -25.41
CA PRO A 97 14.58 -10.13 -24.57
C PRO A 97 14.69 -8.64 -24.27
N ASP A 98 14.15 -7.82 -25.14
CA ASP A 98 14.23 -6.35 -25.05
C ASP A 98 12.93 -5.73 -24.50
N ASP A 99 12.00 -6.52 -23.96
CA ASP A 99 10.76 -5.99 -23.39
C ASP A 99 11.06 -5.27 -22.06
N PRO A 100 10.94 -3.93 -22.01
CA PRO A 100 11.31 -3.17 -20.83
C PRO A 100 10.28 -3.29 -19.70
N GLU A 101 9.01 -3.63 -20.01
CA GLU A 101 7.98 -3.87 -18.98
C GLU A 101 8.29 -5.18 -18.22
N LEU A 102 8.74 -6.22 -18.94
CA LEU A 102 9.19 -7.45 -18.30
C LEU A 102 10.46 -7.23 -17.47
N HIS A 103 11.42 -6.45 -17.96
CA HIS A 103 12.60 -6.08 -17.17
C HIS A 103 12.21 -5.34 -15.90
N LEU A 104 11.26 -4.41 -15.97
CA LEU A 104 10.75 -3.67 -14.82
C LEU A 104 10.02 -4.60 -13.83
N ALA A 105 9.16 -5.50 -14.32
CA ALA A 105 8.46 -6.48 -13.50
C ALA A 105 9.43 -7.43 -12.78
N ILE A 106 10.47 -7.90 -13.47
CA ILE A 106 11.55 -8.72 -12.90
C ILE A 106 12.30 -7.93 -11.82
N ALA A 107 12.66 -6.68 -12.09
CA ALA A 107 13.38 -5.84 -11.14
C ALA A 107 12.56 -5.59 -9.87
N ASN A 108 11.25 -5.32 -10.01
CA ASN A 108 10.33 -5.15 -8.88
C ASN A 108 10.19 -6.46 -8.06
N ALA A 109 10.11 -7.62 -8.71
CA ALA A 109 10.09 -8.91 -8.04
C ALA A 109 11.39 -9.17 -7.27
N LEU A 110 12.55 -8.95 -7.89
CA LEU A 110 13.87 -9.11 -7.28
C LEU A 110 14.05 -8.19 -6.06
N LYS A 111 13.65 -6.92 -6.18
CA LYS A 111 13.66 -5.96 -5.06
C LYS A 111 12.86 -6.50 -3.88
N THR A 112 11.64 -6.98 -4.11
CA THR A 112 10.75 -7.49 -3.06
C THR A 112 11.33 -8.73 -2.39
N LEU A 113 12.00 -9.60 -3.15
CA LEU A 113 12.71 -10.76 -2.64
C LEU A 113 14.03 -10.42 -1.91
N GLY A 114 14.46 -9.14 -1.92
CA GLY A 114 15.72 -8.69 -1.30
C GLY A 114 16.97 -9.01 -2.14
N ARG A 115 16.81 -9.34 -3.42
CA ARG A 115 17.90 -9.58 -4.38
C ARG A 115 18.35 -8.25 -5.01
N THR A 116 18.86 -7.34 -4.17
CA THR A 116 19.04 -5.92 -4.48
C THR A 116 19.98 -5.67 -5.66
N GLU A 117 21.13 -6.36 -5.72
CA GLU A 117 22.10 -6.20 -6.82
C GLU A 117 21.50 -6.61 -8.18
N GLU A 118 20.74 -7.69 -8.20
CA GLU A 118 20.08 -8.15 -9.42
C GLU A 118 18.94 -7.20 -9.83
N ALA A 119 18.22 -6.64 -8.85
CA ALA A 119 17.22 -5.63 -9.11
C ALA A 119 17.84 -4.36 -9.73
N ILE A 120 18.96 -3.88 -9.18
CA ILE A 120 19.73 -2.74 -9.75
C ILE A 120 20.12 -3.04 -11.20
N ALA A 121 20.69 -4.22 -11.47
CA ALA A 121 21.09 -4.61 -12.83
C ALA A 121 19.90 -4.63 -13.81
N ALA A 122 18.72 -5.10 -13.36
CA ALA A 122 17.50 -5.13 -14.18
C ALA A 122 16.95 -3.71 -14.43
N TYR A 123 16.85 -2.85 -13.40
CA TYR A 123 16.45 -1.43 -13.58
C TYR A 123 17.39 -0.67 -14.49
N ARG A 124 18.71 -0.89 -14.39
CA ARG A 124 19.70 -0.24 -15.30
C ARG A 124 19.52 -0.69 -16.74
N ARG A 125 19.18 -1.96 -16.98
CA ARG A 125 18.84 -2.43 -18.33
C ARG A 125 17.60 -1.73 -18.88
N THR A 126 16.54 -1.59 -18.05
CA THR A 126 15.35 -0.83 -18.45
C THR A 126 15.69 0.61 -18.78
N ALA A 127 16.48 1.29 -17.95
CA ALA A 127 16.91 2.67 -18.17
C ALA A 127 17.75 2.83 -19.45
N ALA A 128 18.62 1.87 -19.75
CA ALA A 128 19.45 1.87 -20.98
C ALA A 128 18.60 1.63 -22.24
N ALA A 129 17.63 0.72 -22.19
CA ALA A 129 16.73 0.41 -23.30
C ALA A 129 15.75 1.55 -23.58
N ARG A 130 15.30 2.26 -22.53
CA ARG A 130 14.38 3.41 -22.63
C ARG A 130 14.90 4.61 -21.82
N PRO A 131 15.87 5.38 -22.35
CA PRO A 131 16.50 6.48 -21.61
C PRO A 131 15.55 7.63 -21.19
N ARG A 132 14.35 7.71 -21.79
CA ARG A 132 13.31 8.69 -21.44
C ARG A 132 12.25 8.14 -20.48
N HIS A 133 12.34 6.88 -20.07
CA HIS A 133 11.38 6.24 -19.16
C HIS A 133 11.78 6.54 -17.71
N GLY A 134 11.13 7.52 -17.11
CA GLY A 134 11.46 8.04 -15.78
C GLY A 134 11.29 7.03 -14.65
N GLU A 135 10.34 6.07 -14.78
CA GLU A 135 10.03 5.08 -13.74
C GLU A 135 11.25 4.21 -13.41
N ALA A 136 12.09 3.84 -14.37
CA ALA A 136 13.29 3.05 -14.11
C ALA A 136 14.28 3.79 -13.20
N TYR A 137 14.46 5.10 -13.43
CA TYR A 137 15.34 5.95 -12.60
C TYR A 137 14.73 6.17 -11.21
N TRP A 138 13.42 6.42 -11.12
CA TRP A 138 12.76 6.49 -9.83
C TRP A 138 12.85 5.17 -9.05
N SER A 139 12.69 4.04 -9.71
CA SER A 139 12.82 2.73 -9.08
C SER A 139 14.21 2.49 -8.48
N LEU A 140 15.28 2.92 -9.17
CA LEU A 140 16.65 2.94 -8.64
C LEU A 140 16.78 3.87 -7.42
N ALA A 141 16.27 5.09 -7.51
CA ALA A 141 16.27 6.05 -6.40
C ALA A 141 15.51 5.51 -5.19
N ASN A 142 14.40 4.82 -5.44
CA ASN A 142 13.51 4.27 -4.40
C ASN A 142 14.08 3.02 -3.69
N LEU A 143 15.20 2.45 -4.14
CA LEU A 143 15.97 1.48 -3.37
C LEU A 143 16.61 2.11 -2.11
N LYS A 144 16.78 3.44 -2.08
CA LYS A 144 17.41 4.24 -1.00
C LYS A 144 18.92 4.00 -0.83
N THR A 145 19.42 2.82 -1.15
CA THR A 145 20.84 2.44 -1.08
C THR A 145 21.61 2.74 -2.36
N TYR A 146 20.91 2.84 -3.49
CA TYR A 146 21.51 3.17 -4.78
C TYR A 146 21.98 4.64 -4.83
N ARG A 147 23.13 4.88 -5.43
CA ARG A 147 23.72 6.22 -5.65
C ARG A 147 23.93 6.44 -7.13
N PHE A 148 23.38 7.53 -7.65
CA PHE A 148 23.57 7.92 -9.03
C PHE A 148 24.97 8.51 -9.26
N SER A 149 25.57 8.20 -10.42
CA SER A 149 26.77 8.90 -10.88
C SER A 149 26.43 10.32 -11.35
N GLU A 150 27.45 11.19 -11.45
CA GLU A 150 27.28 12.53 -12.01
C GLU A 150 26.74 12.47 -13.44
N ALA A 151 27.17 11.50 -14.24
CA ALA A 151 26.67 11.28 -15.59
C ALA A 151 25.18 10.92 -15.63
N ASP A 152 24.72 10.08 -14.69
CA ASP A 152 23.30 9.75 -14.56
C ASP A 152 22.48 11.00 -14.19
N ILE A 153 22.98 11.82 -13.25
CA ILE A 153 22.32 13.07 -12.81
C ILE A 153 22.20 14.05 -14.00
N GLN A 154 23.27 14.25 -14.73
CA GLN A 154 23.26 15.14 -15.91
C GLN A 154 22.33 14.63 -17.00
N HIS A 155 22.30 13.31 -17.25
CA HIS A 155 21.36 12.69 -18.17
C HIS A 155 19.92 12.94 -17.74
N MET A 156 19.58 12.66 -16.48
CA MET A 156 18.22 12.86 -15.94
C MET A 156 17.79 14.34 -16.05
N ARG A 157 18.68 15.30 -15.75
CA ARG A 157 18.40 16.74 -15.91
C ARG A 157 18.11 17.10 -17.37
N ALA A 158 18.93 16.60 -18.29
CA ALA A 158 18.76 16.88 -19.72
C ALA A 158 17.44 16.32 -20.26
N VAL A 159 17.07 15.09 -19.87
CA VAL A 159 15.83 14.45 -20.33
C VAL A 159 14.62 15.11 -19.70
N GLU A 160 14.66 15.43 -18.40
CA GLU A 160 13.56 16.08 -17.67
C GLU A 160 13.21 17.44 -18.31
N ALA A 161 14.19 18.18 -18.81
CA ALA A 161 14.01 19.47 -19.46
C ALA A 161 13.46 19.39 -20.90
N LEU A 162 13.39 18.20 -21.51
CA LEU A 162 12.97 18.05 -22.91
C LEU A 162 11.51 18.52 -23.11
N PRO A 163 11.25 19.36 -24.12
CA PRO A 163 9.86 19.64 -24.54
C PRO A 163 9.19 18.35 -25.02
N GLY A 164 7.90 18.18 -24.64
CA GLY A 164 7.12 17.02 -25.07
C GLY A 164 7.41 15.70 -24.32
N LEU A 165 8.24 15.73 -23.27
CA LEU A 165 8.34 14.59 -22.35
C LEU A 165 6.98 14.37 -21.65
N ALA A 166 6.52 13.12 -21.58
CA ALA A 166 5.29 12.79 -20.88
C ALA A 166 5.34 13.26 -19.41
N THR A 167 4.21 13.73 -18.89
CA THR A 167 4.14 14.26 -17.52
C THR A 167 4.55 13.19 -16.49
N GLU A 168 4.16 11.94 -16.74
CA GLU A 168 4.52 10.81 -15.91
C GLU A 168 6.03 10.59 -15.83
N ASP A 169 6.71 10.52 -16.97
CA ASP A 169 8.17 10.40 -16.98
C ASP A 169 8.84 11.60 -16.32
N ARG A 170 8.30 12.80 -16.53
CA ARG A 170 8.84 14.04 -15.97
C ARG A 170 8.79 14.03 -14.44
N TYR A 171 7.66 13.68 -13.82
CA TYR A 171 7.64 13.64 -12.35
C TYR A 171 8.51 12.49 -11.80
N HIS A 172 8.61 11.36 -12.47
CA HIS A 172 9.54 10.30 -12.08
C HIS A 172 10.99 10.80 -12.06
N PHE A 173 11.43 11.52 -13.10
CA PHE A 173 12.75 12.15 -13.10
C PHE A 173 12.91 13.19 -12.00
N CYS A 174 11.89 14.00 -11.74
CA CYS A 174 11.93 14.97 -10.63
C CYS A 174 12.16 14.26 -9.28
N PHE A 175 11.43 13.20 -8.97
CA PHE A 175 11.63 12.46 -7.70
C PHE A 175 13.00 11.75 -7.67
N ALA A 176 13.48 11.20 -8.79
CA ALA A 176 14.80 10.58 -8.87
C ALA A 176 15.92 11.62 -8.65
N LEU A 177 15.83 12.79 -9.29
CA LEU A 177 16.75 13.92 -9.10
C LEU A 177 16.70 14.48 -7.70
N GLY A 178 15.48 14.63 -7.13
CA GLY A 178 15.31 15.04 -5.74
C GLY A 178 16.09 14.12 -4.79
N LYS A 179 16.02 12.80 -4.99
CA LYS A 179 16.79 11.84 -4.21
C LYS A 179 18.29 11.89 -4.49
N ALA A 180 18.69 12.05 -5.74
CA ALA A 180 20.10 12.14 -6.09
C ALA A 180 20.79 13.36 -5.43
N PHE A 181 20.12 14.53 -5.44
CA PHE A 181 20.62 15.73 -4.77
C PHE A 181 20.57 15.64 -3.24
N GLU A 182 19.54 14.94 -2.67
CA GLU A 182 19.52 14.60 -1.25
C GLU A 182 20.78 13.82 -0.86
N ASP A 183 21.14 12.81 -1.64
CA ASP A 183 22.31 11.96 -1.41
C ASP A 183 23.64 12.71 -1.54
N ALA A 184 23.66 13.76 -2.35
CA ALA A 184 24.81 14.67 -2.51
C ALA A 184 24.85 15.79 -1.44
N GLY A 185 23.87 15.85 -0.51
CA GLY A 185 23.77 16.92 0.49
C GLY A 185 23.30 18.28 -0.06
N ASN A 186 22.89 18.34 -1.32
CA ASN A 186 22.34 19.56 -1.92
C ASN A 186 20.83 19.64 -1.70
N TYR A 187 20.44 20.00 -0.48
CA TYR A 187 19.04 20.01 -0.06
C TYR A 187 18.16 21.04 -0.77
N SER A 188 18.73 22.16 -1.21
CA SER A 188 18.00 23.18 -1.98
C SER A 188 17.53 22.66 -3.34
N GLU A 189 18.46 22.11 -4.14
CA GLU A 189 18.12 21.48 -5.42
C GLU A 189 17.19 20.28 -5.22
N SER A 190 17.46 19.47 -4.20
CA SER A 190 16.62 18.32 -3.84
C SER A 190 15.18 18.73 -3.60
N PHE A 191 14.95 19.76 -2.75
CA PHE A 191 13.61 20.23 -2.46
C PHE A 191 12.92 20.78 -3.72
N SER A 192 13.60 21.58 -4.52
CA SER A 192 13.05 22.13 -5.77
C SER A 192 12.56 21.04 -6.72
N TYR A 193 13.32 19.94 -6.85
CA TYR A 193 12.90 18.81 -7.67
C TYR A 193 11.72 18.04 -7.06
N TYR A 194 11.69 17.78 -5.74
CA TYR A 194 10.54 17.17 -5.08
C TYR A 194 9.29 18.05 -5.23
N GLU A 195 9.39 19.35 -5.01
CA GLU A 195 8.27 20.30 -5.16
C GLU A 195 7.70 20.27 -6.59
N ARG A 196 8.58 20.30 -7.60
CA ARG A 196 8.18 20.23 -9.00
C ARG A 196 7.50 18.92 -9.37
N GLY A 197 8.08 17.79 -8.93
CA GLY A 197 7.50 16.47 -9.13
C GLY A 197 6.13 16.33 -8.49
N ASN A 198 5.98 16.82 -7.26
CA ASN A 198 4.72 16.84 -6.53
C ASN A 198 3.66 17.70 -7.22
N ALA A 199 4.01 18.91 -7.69
CA ALA A 199 3.08 19.80 -8.40
C ALA A 199 2.55 19.16 -9.69
N LEU A 200 3.41 18.49 -10.47
CA LEU A 200 3.03 17.76 -11.67
C LEU A 200 2.06 16.63 -11.33
N LYS A 201 2.38 15.81 -10.33
CA LYS A 201 1.54 14.69 -9.93
C LYS A 201 0.21 15.15 -9.34
N LYS A 202 0.19 16.21 -8.53
CA LYS A 202 -1.03 16.80 -7.98
C LYS A 202 -1.99 17.24 -9.09
N THR A 203 -1.47 17.87 -10.14
CA THR A 203 -2.27 18.32 -11.29
C THR A 203 -2.91 17.12 -12.02
N GLU A 204 -2.17 16.02 -12.18
CA GLU A 204 -2.64 14.80 -12.84
C GLU A 204 -3.79 14.13 -12.06
N ILE A 205 -3.66 14.02 -10.74
CA ILE A 205 -4.61 13.24 -9.93
C ILE A 205 -5.84 14.01 -9.46
N GLY A 206 -5.81 15.34 -9.46
CA GLY A 206 -6.95 16.19 -9.08
C GLY A 206 -7.49 15.93 -7.66
N TYR A 207 -6.60 15.63 -6.70
CA TYR A 207 -6.98 15.30 -5.32
C TYR A 207 -7.79 16.41 -4.64
N ARG A 208 -8.84 16.01 -3.94
CA ARG A 208 -9.70 16.87 -3.11
C ARG A 208 -9.80 16.27 -1.70
N PRO A 209 -9.43 16.98 -0.66
CA PRO A 209 -9.46 16.48 0.72
C PRO A 209 -10.89 16.42 1.32
N GLU A 210 -11.83 17.27 0.86
CA GLU A 210 -13.15 17.45 1.47
C GLU A 210 -13.98 16.14 1.58
N PRO A 211 -14.00 15.22 0.59
CA PRO A 211 -14.73 13.96 0.72
C PRO A 211 -14.20 13.08 1.85
N LEU A 212 -12.86 13.00 2.00
CA LEU A 212 -12.25 12.19 3.06
C LEU A 212 -12.47 12.80 4.44
N GLU A 213 -12.35 14.12 4.57
CA GLU A 213 -12.63 14.83 5.81
C GLU A 213 -14.09 14.70 6.23
N ARG A 214 -15.02 14.76 5.28
CA ARG A 214 -16.45 14.52 5.54
C ARG A 214 -16.69 13.10 6.02
N ASN A 215 -16.10 12.10 5.34
CA ASN A 215 -16.21 10.70 5.72
C ASN A 215 -15.66 10.49 7.15
N ALA A 216 -14.51 11.07 7.49
CA ALA A 216 -13.94 10.98 8.83
C ALA A 216 -14.86 11.58 9.91
N ARG A 217 -15.47 12.73 9.64
CA ARG A 217 -16.48 13.32 10.56
C ARG A 217 -17.70 12.40 10.73
N LEU A 218 -18.24 11.87 9.64
CA LEU A 218 -19.36 10.92 9.70
C LEU A 218 -19.00 9.64 10.48
N GLN A 219 -17.77 9.14 10.34
CA GLN A 219 -17.26 8.05 11.16
C GLN A 219 -17.38 8.37 12.66
N ALA A 220 -16.92 9.56 13.06
CA ALA A 220 -16.94 9.99 14.45
C ALA A 220 -18.37 10.23 14.98
N GLU A 221 -19.28 10.71 14.14
CA GLU A 221 -20.68 10.95 14.48
C GLU A 221 -21.47 9.64 14.66
N ILE A 222 -21.24 8.65 13.82
CA ILE A 222 -21.98 7.39 13.81
C ILE A 222 -21.39 6.39 14.79
N CYS A 223 -20.08 6.22 14.79
CA CYS A 223 -19.39 5.21 15.58
C CYS A 223 -19.14 5.71 17.03
N THR A 224 -20.21 5.97 17.80
CA THR A 224 -20.12 6.40 19.19
C THR A 224 -19.90 5.21 20.14
N ALA A 225 -19.63 5.48 21.42
CA ALA A 225 -19.53 4.44 22.44
C ALA A 225 -20.85 3.67 22.60
N GLU A 226 -21.98 4.38 22.54
CA GLU A 226 -23.34 3.81 22.61
C GLU A 226 -23.61 2.92 21.38
N PHE A 227 -23.17 3.35 20.19
CA PHE A 227 -23.30 2.59 18.96
C PHE A 227 -22.61 1.22 19.07
N PHE A 228 -21.40 1.18 19.60
CA PHE A 228 -20.66 -0.07 19.81
C PHE A 228 -21.24 -0.90 20.97
N ALA A 229 -21.69 -0.25 22.06
CA ALA A 229 -22.32 -0.94 23.17
C ALA A 229 -23.59 -1.68 22.73
N ALA A 230 -24.42 -1.05 21.89
CA ALA A 230 -25.63 -1.66 21.32
C ALA A 230 -25.35 -2.84 20.36
N ARG A 231 -24.11 -2.95 19.86
CA ARG A 231 -23.66 -4.01 18.93
C ARG A 231 -22.60 -4.93 19.56
N LYS A 232 -22.57 -5.00 20.88
CA LYS A 232 -21.66 -5.91 21.61
C LYS A 232 -21.97 -7.37 21.25
N GLY A 233 -20.92 -8.13 20.93
CA GLY A 233 -21.04 -9.56 20.59
C GLY A 233 -21.40 -9.83 19.13
N VAL A 234 -21.52 -8.81 18.27
CA VAL A 234 -21.57 -9.01 16.82
C VAL A 234 -20.16 -9.26 16.27
N GLY A 235 -20.07 -9.77 15.07
CA GLY A 235 -18.78 -10.02 14.40
C GLY A 235 -18.24 -11.44 14.60
N CYS A 236 -17.12 -11.70 13.96
CA CYS A 236 -16.37 -12.94 14.06
C CYS A 236 -15.39 -12.86 15.24
N GLU A 237 -15.42 -13.82 16.16
CA GLU A 237 -14.62 -13.80 17.41
C GLU A 237 -13.11 -14.09 17.21
N SER A 238 -12.65 -14.25 15.99
CA SER A 238 -11.23 -14.51 15.70
C SER A 238 -10.34 -13.39 16.23
N ALA A 239 -9.29 -13.75 16.97
CA ALA A 239 -8.24 -12.87 17.44
C ALA A 239 -6.98 -12.92 16.54
N ALA A 240 -7.03 -13.67 15.44
CA ALA A 240 -5.87 -13.88 14.57
C ALA A 240 -5.36 -12.60 13.87
N PRO A 241 -6.19 -11.62 13.45
CA PRO A 241 -5.70 -10.43 12.76
C PRO A 241 -5.03 -9.43 13.70
N ILE A 242 -3.86 -8.92 13.27
CA ILE A 242 -3.14 -7.79 13.86
C ILE A 242 -3.09 -6.68 12.81
N PHE A 243 -3.88 -5.64 13.00
CA PHE A 243 -3.89 -4.48 12.10
C PHE A 243 -2.82 -3.47 12.50
N ILE A 244 -1.96 -3.08 11.55
CA ILE A 244 -1.03 -1.96 11.73
C ILE A 244 -1.55 -0.81 10.87
N VAL A 245 -2.02 0.24 11.54
CA VAL A 245 -2.61 1.44 10.92
C VAL A 245 -1.73 2.67 11.20
N GLY A 246 -2.05 3.79 10.59
CA GLY A 246 -1.35 5.07 10.76
C GLY A 246 -1.20 5.80 9.44
N LEU A 247 -0.16 6.62 9.33
CA LEU A 247 0.20 7.25 8.06
C LEU A 247 1.31 6.46 7.34
N PRO A 248 1.41 6.53 6.02
CA PRO A 248 2.61 6.08 5.34
C PRO A 248 3.85 6.77 5.93
N ARG A 249 5.00 6.12 5.91
CA ARG A 249 6.28 6.63 6.45
C ARG A 249 6.31 6.85 7.96
N SER A 250 5.33 6.34 8.71
CA SER A 250 5.28 6.40 10.19
C SER A 250 6.10 5.32 10.91
N GLY A 251 6.78 4.42 10.18
CA GLY A 251 7.49 3.28 10.77
C GLY A 251 6.68 1.98 10.81
N SER A 252 5.51 1.93 10.21
CA SER A 252 4.64 0.75 10.17
C SER A 252 5.33 -0.52 9.63
N THR A 253 6.22 -0.38 8.62
CA THR A 253 7.01 -1.51 8.10
C THR A 253 8.02 -2.05 9.11
N LEU A 254 8.56 -1.20 9.98
CA LEU A 254 9.43 -1.64 11.07
C LEU A 254 8.65 -2.49 12.08
N LEU A 255 7.46 -2.04 12.49
CA LEU A 255 6.60 -2.79 13.41
C LEU A 255 6.14 -4.12 12.79
N GLU A 256 5.80 -4.10 11.51
CA GLU A 256 5.49 -5.31 10.74
C GLU A 256 6.66 -6.30 10.76
N GLN A 257 7.89 -5.83 10.50
CA GLN A 257 9.08 -6.68 10.48
C GLN A 257 9.40 -7.24 11.87
N ILE A 258 9.26 -6.44 12.92
CA ILE A 258 9.42 -6.87 14.31
C ILE A 258 8.44 -8.01 14.64
N LEU A 259 7.15 -7.80 14.41
CA LEU A 259 6.10 -8.80 14.69
C LEU A 259 6.23 -10.04 13.83
N ALA A 260 6.56 -9.87 12.55
CA ALA A 260 6.75 -10.98 11.60
C ALA A 260 7.95 -11.87 11.93
N SER A 261 8.85 -11.40 12.79
CA SER A 261 9.98 -12.20 13.32
C SER A 261 9.53 -13.16 14.41
N HIS A 262 8.33 -12.99 14.98
CA HIS A 262 7.77 -13.90 15.95
C HIS A 262 7.35 -15.23 15.29
N PRO A 263 7.63 -16.41 15.90
CA PRO A 263 7.30 -17.71 15.30
C PRO A 263 5.79 -17.93 15.06
N GLU A 264 4.92 -17.29 15.83
CA GLU A 264 3.46 -17.43 15.73
C GLU A 264 2.78 -16.36 14.84
N VAL A 265 3.53 -15.46 14.20
CA VAL A 265 2.95 -14.35 13.43
C VAL A 265 3.35 -14.43 11.95
N ASP A 266 2.37 -14.54 11.07
CA ASP A 266 2.56 -14.40 9.63
C ASP A 266 2.63 -12.92 9.23
N ALA A 267 3.62 -12.57 8.42
CA ALA A 267 3.58 -11.33 7.67
C ALA A 267 2.73 -11.51 6.42
N THR A 268 1.94 -10.49 6.10
CA THR A 268 1.29 -10.43 4.79
C THR A 268 1.81 -9.21 4.00
N MET A 269 0.93 -8.33 3.61
CA MET A 269 1.23 -7.11 2.87
C MET A 269 0.21 -6.02 3.23
N GLU A 270 0.14 -4.97 2.45
CA GLU A 270 -0.97 -4.02 2.47
C GLU A 270 -2.19 -4.68 1.83
N LEU A 271 -3.05 -5.31 2.68
CA LEU A 271 -4.20 -6.06 2.21
C LEU A 271 -5.30 -5.09 1.74
N ALA A 272 -5.81 -5.32 0.53
CA ALA A 272 -6.86 -4.49 -0.06
C ALA A 272 -8.28 -4.85 0.42
N ASP A 273 -8.41 -5.85 1.30
CA ASP A 273 -9.70 -6.46 1.64
C ASP A 273 -10.64 -5.52 2.37
N ILE A 274 -10.16 -4.75 3.35
CA ILE A 274 -10.97 -3.73 4.03
C ILE A 274 -11.35 -2.58 3.09
N PRO A 275 -10.41 -1.93 2.35
CA PRO A 275 -10.77 -0.93 1.34
C PRO A 275 -11.76 -1.45 0.28
N ARG A 276 -11.59 -2.68 -0.19
CA ARG A 276 -12.51 -3.30 -1.17
C ARG A 276 -13.91 -3.47 -0.59
N LEU A 277 -14.04 -3.99 0.65
CA LEU A 277 -15.33 -4.12 1.32
C LEU A 277 -16.05 -2.77 1.43
N VAL A 278 -15.30 -1.70 1.75
CA VAL A 278 -15.87 -0.34 1.81
C VAL A 278 -16.34 0.12 0.43
N GLN A 279 -15.55 -0.11 -0.62
CA GLN A 279 -15.94 0.21 -1.99
C GLN A 279 -17.20 -0.56 -2.41
N ASP A 280 -17.30 -1.84 -2.06
CA ASP A 280 -18.48 -2.67 -2.35
C ASP A 280 -19.73 -2.13 -1.64
N LEU A 281 -19.61 -1.66 -0.39
CA LEU A 281 -20.70 -1.02 0.34
C LEU A 281 -21.13 0.31 -0.31
N GLU A 282 -20.18 1.12 -0.72
CA GLU A 282 -20.44 2.41 -1.40
C GLU A 282 -21.11 2.19 -2.77
N ALA A 283 -20.59 1.28 -3.58
CA ALA A 283 -21.16 0.95 -4.89
C ALA A 283 -22.56 0.35 -4.75
N ARG A 284 -22.78 -0.49 -3.75
CA ARG A 284 -24.12 -1.00 -3.44
C ARG A 284 -25.08 0.11 -3.05
N ALA A 285 -24.66 1.05 -2.21
CA ALA A 285 -25.48 2.19 -1.80
C ALA A 285 -25.91 3.04 -3.01
N ILE A 286 -25.00 3.28 -3.96
CA ILE A 286 -25.31 4.00 -5.21
C ILE A 286 -26.35 3.24 -6.04
N ARG A 287 -26.19 1.93 -6.22
CA ARG A 287 -27.12 1.10 -7.02
C ARG A 287 -28.52 1.00 -6.40
N GLU A 288 -28.60 0.89 -5.08
CA GLU A 288 -29.85 0.67 -4.36
C GLU A 288 -30.49 1.98 -3.85
N GLY A 289 -29.82 3.12 -4.00
CA GLY A 289 -30.27 4.41 -3.46
C GLY A 289 -30.34 4.41 -1.92
N SER A 290 -29.48 3.60 -1.27
CA SER A 290 -29.43 3.46 0.18
C SER A 290 -28.34 4.37 0.80
N THR A 291 -28.24 4.34 2.14
CA THR A 291 -27.26 5.16 2.88
C THR A 291 -25.83 4.76 2.54
N PRO A 292 -24.97 5.71 2.11
CA PRO A 292 -23.57 5.40 1.81
C PRO A 292 -22.76 5.13 3.10
N TYR A 293 -21.61 4.48 2.91
CA TYR A 293 -20.65 4.28 4.00
C TYR A 293 -20.10 5.63 4.53
N PRO A 294 -19.96 5.86 5.86
CA PRO A 294 -20.15 4.89 6.96
C PRO A 294 -21.60 4.79 7.48
N GLY A 295 -22.53 5.59 7.00
CA GLY A 295 -23.92 5.63 7.47
C GLY A 295 -24.60 4.27 7.48
N VAL A 296 -24.38 3.48 6.44
CA VAL A 296 -24.92 2.14 6.28
C VAL A 296 -24.60 1.20 7.47
N LEU A 297 -23.50 1.43 8.20
CA LEU A 297 -23.14 0.61 9.38
C LEU A 297 -24.22 0.63 10.48
N ALA A 298 -25.02 1.71 10.54
CA ALA A 298 -26.11 1.81 11.49
C ALA A 298 -27.36 1.02 11.05
N GLU A 299 -27.51 0.76 9.76
CA GLU A 299 -28.69 0.14 9.13
C GLU A 299 -28.52 -1.36 8.88
N LEU A 300 -27.26 -1.83 8.77
CA LEU A 300 -26.96 -3.24 8.51
C LEU A 300 -27.43 -4.14 9.65
N ASP A 301 -28.01 -5.30 9.29
CA ASP A 301 -28.29 -6.38 10.23
C ASP A 301 -26.99 -6.79 10.95
N PRO A 302 -26.99 -6.89 12.28
CA PRO A 302 -25.82 -7.31 13.06
C PRO A 302 -25.16 -8.62 12.59
N ALA A 303 -25.92 -9.57 12.06
CA ALA A 303 -25.39 -10.84 11.52
C ALA A 303 -24.46 -10.65 10.31
N VAL A 304 -24.61 -9.52 9.59
CA VAL A 304 -23.77 -9.20 8.43
C VAL A 304 -22.31 -8.96 8.83
N PHE A 305 -22.08 -8.37 10.00
CA PHE A 305 -20.71 -8.11 10.47
C PHE A 305 -19.92 -9.40 10.75
N LYS A 306 -20.58 -10.44 11.27
CA LYS A 306 -19.96 -11.76 11.41
C LYS A 306 -19.55 -12.33 10.07
N ARG A 307 -20.44 -12.26 9.07
CA ARG A 307 -20.15 -12.72 7.71
C ARG A 307 -18.98 -11.95 7.10
N PHE A 308 -18.92 -10.63 7.24
CA PHE A 308 -17.80 -9.82 6.76
C PHE A 308 -16.47 -10.25 7.40
N GLY A 309 -16.47 -10.55 8.70
CA GLY A 309 -15.29 -11.07 9.39
C GLY A 309 -14.85 -12.43 8.86
N GLU A 310 -15.80 -13.35 8.67
CA GLU A 310 -15.54 -14.69 8.11
C GLU A 310 -15.03 -14.62 6.67
N GLU A 311 -15.64 -13.78 5.83
CA GLU A 311 -15.21 -13.53 4.44
C GLU A 311 -13.81 -12.93 4.38
N TYR A 312 -13.50 -11.92 5.22
CA TYR A 312 -12.17 -11.35 5.34
C TYR A 312 -11.13 -12.42 5.69
N LEU A 313 -11.40 -13.27 6.67
CA LEU A 313 -10.51 -14.37 7.07
C LEU A 313 -10.31 -15.39 5.94
N ALA A 314 -11.34 -15.67 5.17
CA ALA A 314 -11.27 -16.59 4.03
C ALA A 314 -10.47 -16.01 2.87
N LEU A 315 -10.72 -14.75 2.50
CA LEU A 315 -10.07 -14.07 1.38
C LEU A 315 -8.57 -13.85 1.62
N THR A 316 -8.20 -13.51 2.86
CA THR A 316 -6.79 -13.28 3.22
C THR A 316 -5.99 -14.58 3.42
N ARG A 317 -6.61 -15.74 3.33
CA ARG A 317 -5.96 -17.04 3.60
C ARG A 317 -4.77 -17.33 2.68
N LEU A 318 -4.81 -16.88 1.42
CA LEU A 318 -3.72 -17.10 0.46
C LEU A 318 -2.44 -16.34 0.81
N GLN A 319 -2.55 -15.23 1.52
CA GLN A 319 -1.42 -14.39 1.93
C GLN A 319 -0.78 -14.86 3.24
N ARG A 320 -1.34 -15.90 3.88
CA ARG A 320 -0.90 -16.40 5.19
C ARG A 320 -0.16 -17.72 5.08
N GLY A 321 0.88 -17.90 5.91
CA GLY A 321 1.66 -19.14 6.01
C GLY A 321 1.04 -20.20 6.92
N GLY A 322 -0.07 -19.90 7.62
CA GLY A 322 -0.79 -20.83 8.49
C GLY A 322 -0.46 -20.71 9.98
N LYS A 323 0.25 -19.66 10.39
CA LYS A 323 0.50 -19.35 11.80
C LYS A 323 -0.77 -18.86 12.50
N PRO A 324 -0.83 -18.90 13.86
CA PRO A 324 -2.01 -18.49 14.65
C PRO A 324 -2.44 -17.04 14.41
N TYR A 325 -1.47 -16.13 14.21
CA TYR A 325 -1.71 -14.70 13.99
C TYR A 325 -1.16 -14.26 12.65
N PHE A 326 -1.74 -13.21 12.08
CA PHE A 326 -1.24 -12.57 10.86
C PHE A 326 -1.41 -11.05 10.90
N ILE A 327 -0.51 -10.37 10.20
CA ILE A 327 -0.49 -8.90 10.15
C ILE A 327 -1.23 -8.43 8.90
N ASP A 328 -2.17 -7.49 9.05
CA ASP A 328 -2.66 -6.63 7.97
C ASP A 328 -2.05 -5.24 8.19
N LYS A 329 -1.00 -4.92 7.43
CA LYS A 329 -0.35 -3.62 7.51
C LYS A 329 -0.83 -2.74 6.35
N MET A 330 -2.03 -2.15 6.51
CA MET A 330 -2.57 -1.14 5.62
C MET A 330 -2.74 0.17 6.39
N PRO A 331 -1.81 1.14 6.22
CA PRO A 331 -1.84 2.38 6.99
C PRO A 331 -3.21 3.06 7.00
N ASN A 332 -3.83 3.20 5.85
CA ASN A 332 -5.12 3.90 5.69
C ASN A 332 -6.32 3.20 6.34
N ASN A 333 -6.17 1.98 6.86
CA ASN A 333 -7.24 1.29 7.61
C ASN A 333 -7.62 2.01 8.92
N PHE A 334 -6.85 3.01 9.37
CA PHE A 334 -7.28 3.87 10.48
C PHE A 334 -8.64 4.53 10.23
N ARG A 335 -9.00 4.77 8.98
CA ARG A 335 -10.31 5.31 8.58
C ARG A 335 -11.47 4.32 8.75
N HIS A 336 -11.17 3.05 8.95
CA HIS A 336 -12.16 1.96 8.96
C HIS A 336 -12.15 1.16 10.26
N ILE A 337 -11.54 1.70 11.33
CA ILE A 337 -11.44 1.01 12.64
C ILE A 337 -12.83 0.67 13.18
N GLY A 338 -13.84 1.51 12.96
CA GLY A 338 -15.22 1.20 13.36
C GLY A 338 -15.77 -0.07 12.71
N LEU A 339 -15.60 -0.21 11.39
CA LEU A 339 -15.98 -1.42 10.65
C LEU A 339 -15.15 -2.62 11.09
N ILE A 340 -13.83 -2.46 11.22
CA ILE A 340 -12.92 -3.53 11.68
C ILE A 340 -13.36 -4.05 13.04
N HIS A 341 -13.68 -3.15 13.98
CA HIS A 341 -14.12 -3.55 15.31
C HIS A 341 -15.48 -4.26 15.30
N LEU A 342 -16.42 -3.85 14.44
CA LEU A 342 -17.71 -4.53 14.30
C LEU A 342 -17.56 -5.94 13.71
N MET A 343 -16.70 -6.12 12.71
CA MET A 343 -16.54 -7.42 12.03
C MET A 343 -15.56 -8.36 12.75
N LEU A 344 -14.57 -7.82 13.46
CA LEU A 344 -13.47 -8.54 14.12
C LEU A 344 -13.17 -7.92 15.50
N PRO A 345 -14.07 -8.07 16.50
CA PRO A 345 -13.98 -7.35 17.77
C PRO A 345 -12.75 -7.71 18.62
N ASN A 346 -12.13 -8.86 18.36
CA ASN A 346 -10.95 -9.34 19.07
C ASN A 346 -9.63 -9.08 18.33
N ALA A 347 -9.67 -8.50 17.11
CA ALA A 347 -8.48 -8.09 16.39
C ALA A 347 -7.66 -7.08 17.20
N LYS A 348 -6.33 -7.15 17.07
CA LYS A 348 -5.40 -6.18 17.65
C LYS A 348 -5.18 -5.04 16.67
N ILE A 349 -5.19 -3.80 17.16
CA ILE A 349 -4.98 -2.62 16.34
C ILE A 349 -3.77 -1.85 16.90
N ILE A 350 -2.80 -1.58 16.05
CA ILE A 350 -1.56 -0.87 16.38
C ILE A 350 -1.52 0.41 15.56
N ASP A 351 -1.51 1.56 16.24
CA ASP A 351 -1.32 2.87 15.63
C ASP A 351 0.17 3.17 15.55
N ALA A 352 0.76 3.01 14.36
CA ALA A 352 2.14 3.34 14.07
C ALA A 352 2.27 4.85 13.84
N ARG A 353 2.95 5.55 14.74
CA ARG A 353 3.10 7.00 14.70
C ARG A 353 4.57 7.42 14.69
N ARG A 354 4.85 8.52 14.05
CA ARG A 354 6.16 9.14 13.98
C ARG A 354 6.03 10.63 14.24
N GLU A 355 7.13 11.29 14.62
CA GLU A 355 7.20 12.75 14.72
C GLU A 355 6.60 13.38 13.45
N THR A 356 5.77 14.40 13.68
CA THR A 356 4.84 14.94 12.66
C THR A 356 5.58 15.43 11.41
N MET A 357 6.64 16.26 11.59
CA MET A 357 7.38 16.82 10.45
C MET A 357 8.16 15.74 9.70
N ALA A 358 8.79 14.77 10.42
CA ALA A 358 9.50 13.66 9.81
C ALA A 358 8.56 12.75 9.00
N CYS A 359 7.36 12.48 9.52
CA CYS A 359 6.34 11.71 8.82
C CYS A 359 5.82 12.46 7.59
N ALA A 360 5.42 13.71 7.75
CA ALA A 360 4.84 14.54 6.71
C ALA A 360 5.83 14.78 5.55
N PHE A 361 7.06 15.19 5.85
CA PHE A 361 8.09 15.36 4.83
C PHE A 361 8.51 14.04 4.20
N GLY A 362 8.54 12.94 4.99
CA GLY A 362 8.76 11.60 4.48
C GLY A 362 7.72 11.15 3.44
N ASN A 363 6.48 11.62 3.56
CA ASN A 363 5.42 11.44 2.58
C ASN A 363 5.64 12.32 1.34
N PHE A 364 5.98 13.61 1.53
CA PHE A 364 6.17 14.57 0.43
C PHE A 364 7.28 14.14 -0.53
N LYS A 365 8.37 13.58 -0.05
CA LYS A 365 9.49 13.11 -0.89
C LYS A 365 9.32 11.69 -1.44
N GLN A 366 8.17 11.05 -1.24
CA GLN A 366 7.89 9.72 -1.74
C GLN A 366 6.85 9.76 -2.86
N LEU A 367 7.25 9.34 -4.06
CA LEU A 367 6.28 9.04 -5.11
C LEU A 367 5.68 7.65 -4.83
N PHE A 368 4.38 7.62 -4.57
CA PHE A 368 3.63 6.39 -4.35
C PHE A 368 3.01 5.88 -5.65
N ALA A 369 2.96 4.57 -5.83
CA ALA A 369 2.34 3.95 -7.01
C ALA A 369 0.82 4.20 -7.06
N SER A 370 0.15 4.15 -5.90
CA SER A 370 -1.30 4.39 -5.79
C SER A 370 -1.70 4.70 -4.33
N GLY A 371 -2.93 5.16 -4.15
CA GLY A 371 -3.62 5.19 -2.85
C GLY A 371 -3.24 6.34 -1.89
N GLN A 372 -2.19 7.11 -2.18
CA GLN A 372 -1.69 8.15 -1.26
C GLN A 372 -1.78 9.54 -1.92
N GLN A 373 -2.94 9.88 -2.47
CA GLN A 373 -3.14 11.08 -3.28
C GLN A 373 -2.89 12.40 -2.53
N PHE A 374 -3.04 12.40 -1.22
CA PHE A 374 -2.82 13.58 -0.36
C PHE A 374 -1.35 13.98 -0.23
N THR A 375 -0.39 13.14 -0.65
CA THR A 375 1.04 13.34 -0.38
C THR A 375 1.71 14.34 -1.30
N TYR A 376 1.04 14.81 -2.35
CA TYR A 376 1.61 15.66 -3.38
C TYR A 376 1.42 17.17 -3.14
N SER A 377 1.15 17.55 -1.90
CA SER A 377 1.12 18.96 -1.45
C SER A 377 1.35 19.02 0.05
N LEU A 378 2.18 19.95 0.51
CA LEU A 378 2.44 20.15 1.94
C LEU A 378 1.16 20.50 2.72
N GLU A 379 0.26 21.28 2.11
CA GLU A 379 -1.03 21.64 2.70
C GLU A 379 -1.98 20.43 2.79
N ASP A 380 -2.06 19.61 1.72
CA ASP A 380 -2.92 18.42 1.70
C ASP A 380 -2.41 17.37 2.70
N ILE A 381 -1.09 17.22 2.84
CA ILE A 381 -0.47 16.39 3.88
C ILE A 381 -0.89 16.86 5.27
N ALA A 382 -0.82 18.18 5.54
CA ALA A 382 -1.19 18.72 6.84
C ALA A 382 -2.68 18.50 7.14
N ARG A 383 -3.57 18.72 6.17
CA ARG A 383 -5.03 18.47 6.31
C ARG A 383 -5.29 16.99 6.62
N TYR A 384 -4.66 16.07 5.87
CA TYR A 384 -4.81 14.64 6.07
C TYR A 384 -4.24 14.19 7.42
N TYR A 385 -3.11 14.76 7.85
CA TYR A 385 -2.50 14.46 9.15
C TYR A 385 -3.42 14.86 10.30
N ARG A 386 -3.99 16.05 10.26
CA ARG A 386 -4.94 16.53 11.28
C ARG A 386 -6.20 15.66 11.33
N MET A 387 -6.77 15.32 10.16
CA MET A 387 -7.91 14.40 10.06
C MET A 387 -7.58 13.04 10.70
N TYR A 388 -6.38 12.51 10.45
CA TYR A 388 -5.91 11.27 11.05
C TYR A 388 -5.82 11.39 12.58
N GLU A 389 -5.23 12.44 13.11
CA GLU A 389 -5.11 12.63 14.56
C GLU A 389 -6.48 12.74 15.24
N ASP A 390 -7.40 13.51 14.66
CA ASP A 390 -8.75 13.67 15.20
C ASP A 390 -9.51 12.34 15.23
N LEU A 391 -9.42 11.58 14.15
CA LEU A 391 -10.09 10.29 14.06
C LEU A 391 -9.46 9.25 15.00
N MET A 392 -8.13 9.22 15.14
CA MET A 392 -7.47 8.33 16.11
C MET A 392 -7.78 8.71 17.56
N LEU A 393 -7.89 10.01 17.86
CA LEU A 393 -8.35 10.46 19.16
C LEU A 393 -9.78 10.00 19.46
N HIS A 394 -10.66 10.10 18.46
CA HIS A 394 -12.03 9.56 18.55
C HIS A 394 -12.03 8.05 18.83
N TRP A 395 -11.31 7.27 18.04
CA TRP A 395 -11.24 5.80 18.23
C TRP A 395 -10.74 5.42 19.62
N ASN A 396 -9.71 6.08 20.13
CA ASN A 396 -9.19 5.81 21.48
C ASN A 396 -10.24 6.11 22.58
N ARG A 397 -11.07 7.13 22.35
CA ARG A 397 -12.15 7.49 23.30
C ARG A 397 -13.30 6.48 23.31
N VAL A 398 -13.74 6.02 22.13
CA VAL A 398 -14.93 5.15 22.00
C VAL A 398 -14.59 3.66 22.10
N LEU A 399 -13.34 3.28 21.89
CA LEU A 399 -12.81 1.92 21.96
C LEU A 399 -11.61 1.84 22.91
N PRO A 400 -11.78 2.16 24.21
CA PRO A 400 -10.65 2.23 25.15
C PRO A 400 -9.95 0.88 25.28
N GLY A 401 -8.60 0.91 25.21
CA GLY A 401 -7.75 -0.28 25.33
C GLY A 401 -7.69 -1.19 24.09
N LYS A 402 -8.39 -0.85 23.01
CA LYS A 402 -8.39 -1.64 21.76
C LYS A 402 -7.26 -1.26 20.81
N ILE A 403 -6.65 -0.09 20.98
CA ILE A 403 -5.63 0.45 20.08
C ILE A 403 -4.36 0.73 20.88
N LEU A 404 -3.23 0.19 20.42
CA LEU A 404 -1.91 0.49 20.98
C LEU A 404 -1.21 1.55 20.13
N LEU A 405 -0.94 2.72 20.72
CA LEU A 405 -0.06 3.72 20.10
C LEU A 405 1.42 3.28 20.26
N VAL A 406 2.13 3.21 19.13
CA VAL A 406 3.56 2.94 19.08
C VAL A 406 4.27 4.07 18.32
N ARG A 407 5.13 4.83 19.03
CA ARG A 407 5.93 5.88 18.41
C ARG A 407 7.22 5.31 17.85
N HIS A 408 7.54 5.68 16.62
CA HIS A 408 8.77 5.25 15.96
C HIS A 408 10.02 5.62 16.77
N GLU A 409 10.02 6.81 17.35
CA GLU A 409 11.11 7.33 18.17
C GLU A 409 11.37 6.45 19.40
N ASP A 410 10.28 6.02 20.07
CA ASP A 410 10.38 5.12 21.23
C ASP A 410 11.01 3.78 20.84
N VAL A 411 10.62 3.23 19.68
CA VAL A 411 11.19 1.99 19.14
C VAL A 411 12.68 2.14 18.83
N VAL A 412 13.08 3.31 18.28
CA VAL A 412 14.49 3.60 17.97
C VAL A 412 15.33 3.81 19.23
N LEU A 413 14.77 4.41 20.28
CA LEU A 413 15.46 4.72 21.52
C LEU A 413 15.56 3.52 22.46
N ASP A 414 14.49 2.72 22.56
CA ASP A 414 14.38 1.52 23.37
C ASP A 414 13.66 0.42 22.61
N LEU A 415 14.42 -0.31 21.80
CA LEU A 415 13.89 -1.38 20.95
C LEU A 415 13.29 -2.51 21.77
N GLU A 416 14.03 -3.04 22.78
CA GLU A 416 13.57 -4.20 23.53
C GLU A 416 12.33 -3.89 24.39
N GLY A 417 12.32 -2.76 25.10
CA GLY A 417 11.13 -2.33 25.87
C GLY A 417 9.92 -2.12 24.98
N SER A 418 10.11 -1.53 23.81
CA SER A 418 9.02 -1.35 22.81
C SER A 418 8.53 -2.69 22.27
N VAL A 419 9.41 -3.64 21.97
CA VAL A 419 9.06 -5.00 21.52
C VAL A 419 8.27 -5.74 22.59
N ARG A 420 8.72 -5.71 23.85
CA ARG A 420 7.99 -6.35 24.97
C ARG A 420 6.58 -5.80 25.14
N ARG A 421 6.42 -4.47 25.05
CA ARG A 421 5.11 -3.82 25.13
C ARG A 421 4.21 -4.21 23.95
N LEU A 422 4.78 -4.27 22.74
CA LEU A 422 4.07 -4.64 21.52
C LEU A 422 3.56 -6.09 21.56
N LEU A 423 4.43 -7.03 21.93
CA LEU A 423 4.08 -8.45 22.05
C LEU A 423 3.05 -8.70 23.16
N SER A 424 3.24 -8.08 24.34
CA SER A 424 2.26 -8.15 25.45
C SER A 424 0.87 -7.68 25.03
N PHE A 425 0.77 -6.55 24.28
CA PHE A 425 -0.51 -6.09 23.74
C PHE A 425 -1.15 -7.10 22.78
N CYS A 426 -0.34 -7.75 21.96
CA CYS A 426 -0.81 -8.79 21.04
C CYS A 426 -1.18 -10.11 21.75
N GLY A 427 -0.81 -10.27 23.03
CA GLY A 427 -1.00 -11.52 23.77
C GLY A 427 0.04 -12.59 23.37
N LEU A 428 1.23 -12.14 22.95
CA LEU A 428 2.34 -12.98 22.53
C LEU A 428 3.44 -12.98 23.60
N ASP A 429 4.11 -14.12 23.77
CA ASP A 429 5.29 -14.21 24.59
C ASP A 429 6.47 -13.48 23.97
N PHE A 430 7.46 -13.09 24.78
CA PHE A 430 8.65 -12.44 24.27
C PHE A 430 9.53 -13.42 23.50
N ASP A 431 9.85 -13.07 22.25
CA ASP A 431 10.82 -13.79 21.43
C ASP A 431 11.98 -12.87 21.02
N PRO A 432 13.26 -13.26 21.26
CA PRO A 432 14.42 -12.44 20.93
C PRO A 432 14.60 -12.21 19.42
N ALA A 433 14.01 -13.03 18.55
CA ALA A 433 14.03 -12.81 17.11
C ALA A 433 13.36 -11.48 16.72
N CYS A 434 12.37 -11.02 17.50
CA CYS A 434 11.71 -9.73 17.30
C CYS A 434 12.66 -8.54 17.53
N VAL A 435 13.66 -8.67 18.41
CA VAL A 435 14.71 -7.66 18.60
C VAL A 435 15.76 -7.76 17.49
N ALA A 436 16.02 -8.96 16.99
CA ALA A 436 16.93 -9.22 15.87
C ALA A 436 16.20 -9.20 14.50
N PHE A 437 15.11 -8.47 14.37
CA PHE A 437 14.17 -8.43 13.24
C PHE A 437 14.83 -8.29 11.85
N HIS A 438 15.97 -7.59 11.77
CA HIS A 438 16.74 -7.38 10.54
C HIS A 438 17.33 -8.67 9.95
N ARG A 439 17.42 -9.75 10.75
CA ARG A 439 17.89 -11.08 10.32
C ARG A 439 16.77 -11.93 9.69
N THR A 440 15.52 -11.55 9.90
CA THR A 440 14.36 -12.28 9.36
C THR A 440 14.24 -12.04 7.86
N GLN A 441 14.42 -13.10 7.09
CA GLN A 441 14.32 -13.06 5.64
C GLN A 441 12.88 -13.34 5.19
N ARG A 442 12.26 -12.38 4.54
CA ARG A 442 10.93 -12.49 3.93
C ARG A 442 10.79 -11.51 2.77
N PRO A 443 9.81 -11.70 1.86
CA PRO A 443 9.38 -10.66 0.93
C PRO A 443 8.84 -9.44 1.69
N ILE A 444 9.23 -8.23 1.29
CA ILE A 444 8.77 -6.98 1.92
C ILE A 444 8.27 -6.02 0.87
N HIS A 445 6.95 -5.80 0.84
CA HIS A 445 6.27 -4.88 -0.06
C HIS A 445 6.19 -3.49 0.60
N SER A 446 7.24 -2.70 0.50
CA SER A 446 7.25 -1.35 1.07
C SER A 446 8.36 -0.49 0.47
N ALA A 447 8.14 0.82 0.44
CA ALA A 447 9.19 1.80 0.16
C ALA A 447 10.31 1.82 1.22
N SER A 448 10.12 1.10 2.35
CA SER A 448 11.10 0.97 3.44
C SER A 448 11.74 -0.42 3.51
N SER A 449 11.57 -1.27 2.48
CA SER A 449 12.04 -2.67 2.49
C SER A 449 13.51 -2.79 2.83
N GLU A 450 14.37 -2.01 2.19
CA GLU A 450 15.82 -2.06 2.41
C GLU A 450 16.21 -1.56 3.81
N GLN A 451 15.48 -0.58 4.35
CA GLN A 451 15.77 0.00 5.66
C GLN A 451 15.54 -1.01 6.80
N VAL A 452 14.47 -1.82 6.72
CA VAL A 452 14.15 -2.79 7.78
C VAL A 452 14.97 -4.09 7.70
N ARG A 453 15.79 -4.25 6.66
CA ARG A 453 16.79 -5.32 6.53
C ARG A 453 18.11 -4.97 7.23
N GLN A 454 18.24 -3.76 7.76
CA GLN A 454 19.41 -3.29 8.48
C GLN A 454 19.08 -3.16 9.98
N PRO A 455 20.08 -3.25 10.87
CA PRO A 455 19.89 -2.89 12.27
C PRO A 455 19.29 -1.48 12.39
N ILE A 456 18.51 -1.27 13.46
CA ILE A 456 17.90 0.02 13.70
C ILE A 456 18.98 1.10 13.92
N ASN A 457 18.79 2.29 13.34
CA ASN A 457 19.68 3.44 13.51
C ASN A 457 18.87 4.72 13.78
N ARG A 458 19.54 5.80 14.16
CA ARG A 458 18.94 7.08 14.52
C ARG A 458 18.96 8.10 13.38
N GLU A 459 19.64 7.83 12.27
CA GLU A 459 19.87 8.79 11.18
C GLU A 459 18.60 9.36 10.58
N GLY A 460 17.53 8.56 10.57
CA GLY A 460 16.25 8.98 10.00
C GLY A 460 15.39 9.90 10.88
N LEU A 461 15.73 10.11 12.17
CA LEU A 461 14.87 10.85 13.10
C LEU A 461 14.78 12.34 12.73
N ASP A 462 15.94 12.96 12.51
CA ASP A 462 16.05 14.40 12.31
C ASP A 462 16.35 14.82 10.86
N HIS A 463 16.33 13.89 9.91
CA HIS A 463 16.70 14.16 8.51
C HIS A 463 15.87 15.29 7.88
N TRP A 464 14.60 15.46 8.26
CA TRP A 464 13.73 16.52 7.78
C TRP A 464 14.25 17.94 8.11
N ARG A 465 15.08 18.10 9.17
CA ARG A 465 15.65 19.39 9.58
C ARG A 465 16.54 20.02 8.52
N HIS A 466 17.16 19.23 7.66
CA HIS A 466 17.91 19.75 6.51
C HIS A 466 17.02 20.50 5.51
N TYR A 467 15.71 20.28 5.57
CA TYR A 467 14.72 20.90 4.71
C TYR A 467 13.85 21.95 5.42
N GLU A 468 14.09 22.20 6.71
CA GLU A 468 13.31 23.12 7.55
C GLU A 468 13.06 24.49 6.89
N PRO A 469 14.02 25.13 6.17
CA PRO A 469 13.79 26.41 5.51
C PRO A 469 12.65 26.42 4.49
N TRP A 470 12.30 25.27 3.91
CA TRP A 470 11.23 25.15 2.90
C TRP A 470 9.93 24.57 3.45
N LEU A 471 9.90 24.16 4.72
CA LEU A 471 8.75 23.47 5.33
C LEU A 471 7.83 24.40 6.12
N GLU A 472 8.04 25.72 6.09
CA GLU A 472 7.15 26.70 6.76
C GLU A 472 5.67 26.55 6.33
N PRO A 473 5.31 26.33 5.04
CA PRO A 473 3.93 26.10 4.65
C PRO A 473 3.29 24.87 5.34
N LEU A 474 4.05 23.78 5.50
CA LEU A 474 3.61 22.60 6.22
C LEU A 474 3.39 22.90 7.71
N GLN A 475 4.35 23.56 8.36
CA GLN A 475 4.24 23.91 9.78
C GLN A 475 3.01 24.79 10.04
N ARG A 476 2.82 25.83 9.22
CA ARG A 476 1.67 26.75 9.30
C ARG A 476 0.35 26.00 9.12
N ALA A 477 0.28 25.11 8.14
CA ALA A 477 -0.92 24.33 7.86
C ALA A 477 -1.24 23.30 8.97
N LEU A 478 -0.23 22.73 9.63
CA LEU A 478 -0.41 21.84 10.79
C LEU A 478 -0.93 22.58 12.02
N LEU A 479 -0.53 23.85 12.21
CA LEU A 479 -0.94 24.69 13.34
C LEU A 479 -2.24 25.49 13.09
N ALA A 480 -2.79 25.44 11.87
CA ALA A 480 -4.03 26.15 11.55
C ALA A 480 -5.19 25.72 12.47
N PRO A 481 -6.10 26.63 12.87
CA PRO A 481 -7.27 26.29 13.67
C PRO A 481 -8.08 25.13 13.05
N ARG A 482 -8.59 24.27 13.93
CA ARG A 482 -9.43 23.10 13.55
C ARG A 482 -10.86 23.52 13.27
#